data_40d0ddb53ff914fd9ffa70d4105df62d
#
_entry.id   40d0ddb53ff914fd9ffa70d4105df62d
#
_cell.length_a   1.000
_cell.length_b   1.000
_cell.length_c   1.000
_cell.angle_alpha   90.00
_cell.angle_beta   90.00
_cell.angle_gamma   90.00
#
_symmetry.space_group_name_H-M   'P 1'
#
loop_
_entity.id
_entity.type
_entity.pdbx_description
1 polymer ?
#
loop_
_entity_poly.entity_id
_entity_poly.type
_entity_poly.pdbx_seq_one_letter_code
_entity_poly.pdbx_strand_id
1 'polypeptide(L)'
;AGPTESSPAETGSHAPNGSRALESVAAWRELLDTLAEAGEVVTSLADGVPAVDVAEGFGHILNVLADQFERAALRRSRHPVFLPGVTPVRKFFFDNPDTDYDIAVLGRSSRYRIYGNRGSCTYLSFCVYSALGRDATTRLVNLSDRDMHFSPDGDFEVILSPEEVPGNWLRVDAGSRAVIARQYFLDRRTEVPAEYRIEALDDPPSDPPLDDLGFARAVRTTAMFVQAATSLAVQRVGALRATPNRFVRTGEHGPYRAPDNDYLACWYRLGEDEALLIDVRPPDCRYWGVHLANRWGQSLDHRTRRTALNGRTATPEADGRVRVVVSGTDPASPNWLDTAGHPEGWVLFRWLLADEPVVPHVERITLTSRRTDSAE
;
A
#
# COMPACT_ATOMS: atom_id res chain seq x y z
N ALA A 1 3.52 78.73 44.39
CA ALA A 1 3.19 78.34 43.01
C ALA A 1 4.51 78.07 42.28
N GLY A 2 4.85 76.85 42.13
CA GLY A 2 5.99 76.39 41.33
C GLY A 2 5.50 75.54 40.17
N PRO A 3 6.15 75.53 39.01
CA PRO A 3 5.70 74.83 37.83
C PRO A 3 6.12 73.37 37.92
N THR A 4 5.21 72.50 37.50
CA THR A 4 5.39 71.07 37.31
C THR A 4 6.15 70.84 35.97
N GLU A 5 7.32 70.19 36.07
CA GLU A 5 8.08 69.68 34.94
C GLU A 5 7.38 68.43 34.35
N SER A 6 7.07 68.46 33.08
CA SER A 6 6.59 67.33 32.27
C SER A 6 7.80 66.54 31.78
N SER A 7 7.88 65.28 32.15
CA SER A 7 8.84 64.28 31.63
C SER A 7 8.51 63.91 30.17
N PRO A 8 9.48 63.76 29.27
CA PRO A 8 9.22 63.32 27.91
C PRO A 8 8.96 61.84 27.82
N ALA A 9 7.93 61.46 27.05
CA ALA A 9 7.59 60.10 26.70
C ALA A 9 8.72 59.42 25.90
N GLU A 10 9.24 58.30 26.40
CA GLU A 10 10.13 57.45 25.66
C GLU A 10 9.36 56.81 24.49
N THR A 11 9.68 57.24 23.29
CA THR A 11 9.27 56.57 22.02
C THR A 11 10.08 55.28 21.90
N GLY A 12 9.46 54.17 22.30
CA GLY A 12 10.01 52.82 22.08
C GLY A 12 10.16 52.57 20.58
N SER A 13 11.40 52.59 20.11
CA SER A 13 11.81 52.15 18.81
C SER A 13 11.49 50.66 18.66
N HIS A 14 10.40 50.32 18.00
CA HIS A 14 10.20 48.97 17.49
C HIS A 14 11.24 48.77 16.36
N ALA A 15 12.33 48.07 16.69
CA ALA A 15 13.22 47.53 15.69
C ALA A 15 12.39 46.59 14.80
N PRO A 16 12.53 46.67 13.45
CA PRO A 16 11.85 45.73 12.57
C PRO A 16 12.36 44.33 12.91
N ASN A 17 11.44 43.44 13.34
CA ASN A 17 11.70 42.01 13.44
C ASN A 17 12.36 41.55 12.13
N GLY A 18 13.65 41.20 12.18
CA GLY A 18 14.33 40.58 11.07
C GLY A 18 13.48 39.44 10.56
N SER A 19 13.12 39.46 9.30
CA SER A 19 12.29 38.47 8.64
C SER A 19 12.90 37.06 8.89
N ARG A 20 12.41 36.39 9.94
CA ARG A 20 12.77 34.99 10.17
C ARG A 20 12.29 34.21 8.96
N ALA A 21 13.23 33.60 8.24
CA ALA A 21 12.89 32.77 7.10
C ALA A 21 11.91 31.70 7.57
N LEU A 22 10.75 31.57 6.91
CA LEU A 22 9.74 30.60 7.27
C LEU A 22 10.24 29.20 6.91
N GLU A 23 10.14 28.28 7.85
CA GLU A 23 10.48 26.86 7.65
C GLU A 23 9.61 26.19 6.59
N SER A 24 8.35 26.58 6.49
CA SER A 24 7.43 26.12 5.44
C SER A 24 7.91 26.44 4.05
N VAL A 25 8.52 27.64 3.84
CA VAL A 25 9.07 28.05 2.54
C VAL A 25 10.28 27.20 2.18
N ALA A 26 11.15 26.91 3.14
CA ALA A 26 12.30 26.03 2.93
C ALA A 26 11.84 24.60 2.60
N ALA A 27 10.95 24.03 3.40
CA ALA A 27 10.42 22.69 3.20
C ALA A 27 9.68 22.55 1.86
N TRP A 28 8.96 23.58 1.42
CA TRP A 28 8.32 23.60 0.10
C TRP A 28 9.34 23.47 -1.03
N ARG A 29 10.46 24.19 -0.94
CA ARG A 29 11.55 24.11 -1.95
C ARG A 29 12.18 22.73 -1.92
N GLU A 30 12.50 22.20 -0.74
CA GLU A 30 13.01 20.83 -0.56
C GLU A 30 12.07 19.77 -1.20
N LEU A 31 10.75 19.92 -1.10
CA LEU A 31 9.80 19.04 -1.77
C LEU A 31 9.90 19.13 -3.29
N LEU A 32 9.97 20.36 -3.84
CA LEU A 32 10.10 20.54 -5.29
C LEU A 32 11.39 19.91 -5.82
N ASP A 33 12.51 20.10 -5.10
CA ASP A 33 13.79 19.49 -5.45
C ASP A 33 13.68 17.95 -5.41
N THR A 34 13.06 17.39 -4.36
CA THR A 34 12.82 15.94 -4.25
C THR A 34 11.93 15.40 -5.38
N LEU A 35 10.91 16.14 -5.79
CA LEU A 35 10.06 15.72 -6.92
C LEU A 35 10.83 15.76 -8.24
N ALA A 36 11.69 16.76 -8.43
CA ALA A 36 12.58 16.80 -9.58
C ALA A 36 13.54 15.61 -9.61
N GLU A 37 14.22 15.32 -8.50
CA GLU A 37 15.11 14.16 -8.36
C GLU A 37 14.39 12.83 -8.61
N ALA A 38 13.19 12.65 -8.06
CA ALA A 38 12.38 11.47 -8.32
C ALA A 38 11.99 11.36 -9.81
N GLY A 39 11.68 12.48 -10.45
CA GLY A 39 11.44 12.58 -11.89
C GLY A 39 12.65 12.18 -12.72
N GLU A 40 13.86 12.61 -12.34
CA GLU A 40 15.11 12.20 -12.99
C GLU A 40 15.35 10.68 -12.90
N VAL A 41 15.02 10.06 -11.76
CA VAL A 41 15.09 8.59 -11.61
C VAL A 41 14.17 7.91 -12.62
N VAL A 42 12.94 8.40 -12.81
CA VAL A 42 12.01 7.86 -13.81
C VAL A 42 12.53 8.07 -15.22
N THR A 43 12.99 9.28 -15.54
CA THR A 43 13.51 9.67 -16.86
C THR A 43 14.75 8.83 -17.23
N SER A 44 15.63 8.55 -16.28
CA SER A 44 16.83 7.74 -16.52
C SER A 44 16.54 6.31 -17.00
N LEU A 45 15.32 5.83 -16.85
CA LEU A 45 14.89 4.52 -17.35
C LEU A 45 14.41 4.56 -18.81
N ALA A 46 14.17 5.75 -19.38
CA ALA A 46 13.46 5.92 -20.65
C ALA A 46 14.08 5.17 -21.84
N ASP A 47 15.41 5.06 -21.89
CA ASP A 47 16.11 4.38 -22.98
C ASP A 47 16.07 2.84 -22.89
N GLY A 48 15.56 2.27 -21.81
CA GLY A 48 15.61 0.83 -21.55
C GLY A 48 14.27 0.18 -21.21
N VAL A 49 13.16 0.94 -21.27
CA VAL A 49 11.82 0.46 -20.89
C VAL A 49 10.74 1.02 -21.84
N PRO A 50 9.56 0.36 -21.91
CA PRO A 50 8.43 0.88 -22.68
C PRO A 50 8.00 2.28 -22.20
N ALA A 51 7.52 3.11 -23.13
CA ALA A 51 7.05 4.47 -22.81
C ALA A 51 5.93 4.49 -21.74
N VAL A 52 5.10 3.45 -21.70
CA VAL A 52 4.05 3.28 -20.68
C VAL A 52 4.65 3.19 -19.28
N ASP A 53 5.75 2.45 -19.10
CA ASP A 53 6.43 2.32 -17.81
C ASP A 53 6.97 3.65 -17.29
N VAL A 54 7.43 4.52 -18.20
CA VAL A 54 7.89 5.89 -17.85
C VAL A 54 6.71 6.75 -17.41
N ALA A 55 5.62 6.74 -18.18
CA ALA A 55 4.41 7.50 -17.83
C ALA A 55 3.82 7.05 -16.47
N GLU A 56 3.77 5.75 -16.23
CA GLU A 56 3.34 5.17 -14.95
C GLU A 56 4.30 5.51 -13.80
N GLY A 57 5.58 5.72 -14.09
CA GLY A 57 6.55 6.18 -13.10
C GLY A 57 6.24 7.57 -12.55
N PHE A 58 5.86 8.49 -13.41
CA PHE A 58 5.36 9.80 -12.95
C PHE A 58 4.04 9.64 -12.19
N GLY A 59 3.14 8.77 -12.66
CA GLY A 59 1.92 8.41 -11.94
C GLY A 59 2.20 7.84 -10.55
N HIS A 60 3.23 7.00 -10.40
CA HIS A 60 3.67 6.46 -9.11
C HIS A 60 4.09 7.57 -8.14
N ILE A 61 4.91 8.53 -8.59
CA ILE A 61 5.33 9.69 -7.78
C ILE A 61 4.09 10.45 -7.28
N LEU A 62 3.14 10.75 -8.19
CA LEU A 62 1.92 11.47 -7.85
C LEU A 62 1.01 10.69 -6.88
N ASN A 63 0.90 9.38 -7.03
CA ASN A 63 0.12 8.54 -6.12
C ASN A 63 0.70 8.55 -4.70
N VAL A 64 2.02 8.43 -4.57
CA VAL A 64 2.71 8.49 -3.28
C VAL A 64 2.57 9.88 -2.66
N LEU A 65 2.75 10.94 -3.47
CA LEU A 65 2.59 12.32 -3.02
C LEU A 65 1.17 12.58 -2.47
N ALA A 66 0.14 12.17 -3.20
CA ALA A 66 -1.26 12.35 -2.80
C ALA A 66 -1.58 11.63 -1.48
N ASP A 67 -1.17 10.36 -1.35
CA ASP A 67 -1.35 9.60 -0.10
C ASP A 67 -0.65 10.25 1.08
N GLN A 68 0.60 10.65 0.89
CA GLN A 68 1.38 11.24 1.97
C GLN A 68 0.89 12.63 2.36
N PHE A 69 0.31 13.38 1.43
CA PHE A 69 -0.26 14.69 1.71
C PHE A 69 -1.54 14.58 2.55
N GLU A 70 -2.42 13.63 2.25
CA GLU A 70 -3.59 13.34 3.10
C GLU A 70 -3.15 12.95 4.53
N ARG A 71 -2.14 12.09 4.65
CA ARG A 71 -1.63 11.64 5.96
C ARG A 71 -0.85 12.70 6.70
N ALA A 72 -0.29 13.69 6.01
CA ALA A 72 0.46 14.78 6.64
C ALA A 72 -0.37 15.57 7.65
N ALA A 73 -1.65 15.81 7.34
CA ALA A 73 -2.60 16.44 8.24
C ALA A 73 -2.84 15.58 9.49
N LEU A 74 -3.01 14.26 9.31
CA LEU A 74 -3.32 13.31 10.38
C LEU A 74 -2.13 13.03 11.33
N ARG A 75 -0.88 13.16 10.86
CA ARG A 75 0.30 13.00 11.73
C ARG A 75 0.36 14.01 12.88
N ARG A 76 -0.41 15.07 12.79
CA ARG A 76 -0.53 16.10 13.84
C ARG A 76 -1.75 15.89 14.70
N SER A 77 -2.73 15.16 14.20
CA SER A 77 -3.99 14.90 14.89
C SER A 77 -3.78 13.97 16.08
N ARG A 78 -4.51 14.25 17.13
CA ARG A 78 -4.65 13.38 18.30
C ARG A 78 -5.88 12.47 18.18
N HIS A 79 -6.70 12.72 17.17
CA HIS A 79 -7.90 11.99 16.86
C HIS A 79 -7.64 11.14 15.61
N PRO A 80 -7.29 9.85 15.76
CA PRO A 80 -7.00 9.00 14.64
C PRO A 80 -8.25 8.73 13.81
N VAL A 81 -8.06 8.51 12.51
CA VAL A 81 -9.11 8.10 11.59
C VAL A 81 -8.52 7.13 10.57
N PHE A 82 -9.28 6.11 10.18
CA PHE A 82 -8.92 5.26 9.06
C PHE A 82 -9.17 5.98 7.75
N LEU A 83 -8.14 6.03 6.89
CA LEU A 83 -8.23 6.49 5.50
C LEU A 83 -7.80 5.37 4.57
N PRO A 84 -8.44 5.25 3.38
CA PRO A 84 -8.01 4.27 2.38
C PRO A 84 -6.53 4.43 2.04
N GLY A 85 -5.74 3.37 2.22
CA GLY A 85 -4.33 3.32 1.85
C GLY A 85 -4.14 3.20 0.35
N VAL A 86 -5.00 2.40 -0.27
CA VAL A 86 -5.04 2.16 -1.72
C VAL A 86 -6.47 2.40 -2.20
N THR A 87 -6.60 2.95 -3.39
CA THR A 87 -7.89 3.11 -4.07
C THR A 87 -7.79 2.53 -5.49
N PRO A 88 -8.88 2.34 -6.21
CA PRO A 88 -8.82 1.84 -7.58
C PRO A 88 -7.95 2.67 -8.55
N VAL A 89 -7.65 3.92 -8.19
CA VAL A 89 -6.84 4.84 -9.02
C VAL A 89 -5.53 5.28 -8.35
N ARG A 90 -5.45 5.24 -7.04
CA ARG A 90 -4.24 5.55 -6.27
C ARG A 90 -3.65 4.26 -5.71
N LYS A 91 -2.64 3.72 -6.38
CA LYS A 91 -2.06 2.41 -6.13
C LYS A 91 -0.57 2.50 -5.89
N PHE A 92 -0.05 1.67 -4.98
CA PHE A 92 1.38 1.52 -4.71
C PHE A 92 1.67 0.31 -3.82
N PHE A 93 2.94 -0.04 -3.68
CA PHE A 93 3.45 -1.07 -2.76
C PHE A 93 2.84 -2.46 -2.96
N PHE A 94 2.63 -2.86 -4.23
CA PHE A 94 2.12 -4.19 -4.57
C PHE A 94 0.74 -4.45 -3.96
N ASP A 95 -0.16 -3.52 -4.16
CA ASP A 95 -1.55 -3.62 -3.76
C ASP A 95 -2.21 -4.88 -4.33
N ASN A 96 -3.19 -5.41 -3.59
CA ASN A 96 -3.97 -6.55 -4.03
C ASN A 96 -5.37 -6.07 -4.44
N PRO A 97 -5.83 -6.36 -5.68
CA PRO A 97 -7.17 -6.01 -6.15
C PRO A 97 -8.31 -6.51 -5.25
N ASP A 98 -8.08 -7.62 -4.56
CA ASP A 98 -9.06 -8.26 -3.68
C ASP A 98 -8.98 -7.79 -2.22
N THR A 99 -8.19 -6.75 -1.93
CA THR A 99 -7.97 -6.30 -0.56
C THR A 99 -8.23 -4.80 -0.43
N ASP A 100 -9.03 -4.42 0.57
CA ASP A 100 -9.08 -3.04 1.04
C ASP A 100 -8.03 -2.83 2.12
N TYR A 101 -7.37 -1.69 2.06
CA TYR A 101 -6.34 -1.28 3.01
C TYR A 101 -6.73 0.07 3.59
N ASP A 102 -7.06 0.09 4.88
CA ASP A 102 -7.30 1.34 5.59
C ASP A 102 -6.19 1.57 6.60
N ILE A 103 -5.67 2.79 6.62
CA ILE A 103 -4.54 3.14 7.46
C ILE A 103 -4.92 4.26 8.42
N ALA A 104 -4.77 4.01 9.72
CA ALA A 104 -4.85 5.03 10.74
C ALA A 104 -3.45 5.37 11.23
N VAL A 105 -3.11 6.67 11.20
CA VAL A 105 -1.89 7.17 11.81
C VAL A 105 -2.12 7.30 13.31
N LEU A 106 -1.25 6.67 14.11
CA LEU A 106 -1.31 6.78 15.57
C LEU A 106 -0.64 8.07 16.03
N GLY A 107 -1.36 8.83 16.81
CA GLY A 107 -0.94 10.09 17.37
C GLY A 107 -0.10 9.93 18.64
N ARG A 108 -0.34 10.83 19.62
CA ARG A 108 0.37 10.85 20.90
C ARG A 108 -0.36 10.17 22.06
N SER A 109 -1.54 9.61 21.80
CA SER A 109 -2.26 8.82 22.79
C SER A 109 -1.49 7.53 23.07
N SER A 110 -1.59 7.01 24.27
CA SER A 110 -1.02 5.71 24.63
C SER A 110 -2.02 4.57 24.43
N ARG A 111 -3.32 4.89 24.31
CA ARG A 111 -4.40 3.91 24.21
C ARG A 111 -5.40 4.30 23.12
N TYR A 112 -5.85 3.29 22.37
CA TYR A 112 -6.87 3.47 21.33
C TYR A 112 -7.89 2.33 21.39
N ARG A 113 -9.04 2.57 20.80
CA ARG A 113 -10.09 1.59 20.57
C ARG A 113 -10.43 1.53 19.08
N ILE A 114 -10.41 0.33 18.51
CA ILE A 114 -11.03 0.05 17.22
C ILE A 114 -12.31 -0.72 17.51
N TYR A 115 -13.41 -0.31 16.91
CA TYR A 115 -14.70 -0.96 17.11
C TYR A 115 -15.54 -0.90 15.83
N GLY A 116 -16.41 -1.88 15.67
CA GLY A 116 -17.23 -1.96 14.48
C GLY A 116 -17.90 -3.32 14.30
N ASN A 117 -18.29 -3.61 13.07
CA ASN A 117 -18.90 -4.86 12.67
C ASN A 117 -18.06 -5.56 11.60
N ARG A 118 -17.88 -6.87 11.73
CA ARG A 118 -17.04 -7.68 10.84
C ARG A 118 -17.58 -7.78 9.42
N GLY A 119 -18.88 -7.62 9.20
CA GLY A 119 -19.50 -7.96 7.93
C GLY A 119 -19.30 -9.44 7.57
N SER A 120 -19.11 -9.72 6.28
CA SER A 120 -18.87 -11.08 5.78
C SER A 120 -17.64 -11.21 4.88
N CYS A 121 -16.71 -10.24 4.95
CA CYS A 121 -15.47 -10.31 4.17
C CYS A 121 -14.70 -11.60 4.50
N THR A 122 -13.98 -12.12 3.52
CA THR A 122 -13.25 -13.39 3.66
C THR A 122 -12.23 -13.37 4.81
N TYR A 123 -11.60 -12.22 5.06
CA TYR A 123 -10.61 -12.06 6.13
C TYR A 123 -10.54 -10.62 6.58
N LEU A 124 -10.38 -10.40 7.89
CA LEU A 124 -10.16 -9.10 8.51
C LEU A 124 -8.95 -9.18 9.43
N SER A 125 -8.06 -8.19 9.35
CA SER A 125 -6.97 -8.05 10.32
C SER A 125 -6.62 -6.59 10.59
N PHE A 126 -6.11 -6.35 11.80
CA PHE A 126 -5.51 -5.09 12.24
C PHE A 126 -4.05 -5.33 12.57
N CYS A 127 -3.17 -4.56 11.95
CA CYS A 127 -1.74 -4.71 12.09
C CYS A 127 -1.10 -3.40 12.52
N VAL A 128 -0.41 -3.41 13.66
CA VAL A 128 0.34 -2.25 14.17
C VAL A 128 1.74 -2.26 13.62
N TYR A 129 2.17 -1.13 13.08
CA TYR A 129 3.51 -0.91 12.54
C TYR A 129 4.26 0.10 13.41
N SER A 130 5.44 -0.28 13.87
CA SER A 130 6.42 0.65 14.44
C SER A 130 7.27 1.26 13.33
N ALA A 131 7.95 2.36 13.62
CA ALA A 131 8.62 3.28 12.70
C ALA A 131 8.99 2.73 11.31
N LEU A 132 8.57 3.47 10.30
CA LEU A 132 8.97 3.28 8.90
C LEU A 132 10.35 3.92 8.70
N GLY A 133 11.43 3.13 8.67
CA GLY A 133 12.78 3.61 8.44
C GLY A 133 13.70 2.51 7.93
N ARG A 134 14.82 2.87 7.30
CA ARG A 134 15.78 1.95 6.68
C ARG A 134 16.35 0.88 7.63
N ASP A 135 16.42 1.17 8.92
CA ASP A 135 17.03 0.30 9.93
C ASP A 135 16.02 -0.21 10.98
N ALA A 136 14.75 0.10 10.82
CA ALA A 136 13.73 -0.37 11.72
C ALA A 136 13.43 -1.84 11.39
N THR A 137 13.83 -2.75 12.26
CA THR A 137 13.12 -4.00 12.46
C THR A 137 11.69 -3.60 12.78
N THR A 138 10.85 -3.58 11.75
CA THR A 138 9.45 -3.21 11.88
C THR A 138 8.83 -4.20 12.84
N ARG A 139 8.67 -3.85 14.10
CA ARG A 139 7.86 -4.65 15.02
C ARG A 139 6.46 -4.59 14.49
N LEU A 140 5.98 -5.73 14.11
CA LEU A 140 4.66 -5.93 13.55
C LEU A 140 3.89 -6.76 14.56
N VAL A 141 2.77 -6.24 15.04
CA VAL A 141 1.81 -6.98 15.84
C VAL A 141 0.53 -7.07 15.05
N ASN A 142 0.06 -8.29 14.81
CA ASN A 142 -1.13 -8.56 14.00
C ASN A 142 -2.19 -9.26 14.86
N LEU A 143 -3.44 -8.86 14.68
CA LEU A 143 -4.60 -9.55 15.19
C LEU A 143 -5.55 -9.76 14.02
N SER A 144 -5.82 -11.00 13.68
CA SER A 144 -6.76 -11.36 12.63
C SER A 144 -8.07 -11.90 13.19
N ASP A 145 -9.10 -11.93 12.36
CA ASP A 145 -10.42 -12.46 12.71
C ASP A 145 -10.42 -13.94 13.10
N ARG A 146 -9.31 -14.66 12.88
CA ARG A 146 -9.09 -16.01 13.38
C ARG A 146 -8.99 -16.04 14.91
N ASP A 147 -8.37 -15.02 15.49
CA ASP A 147 -8.06 -14.93 16.91
C ASP A 147 -8.90 -13.86 17.64
N MET A 148 -9.81 -13.17 16.90
CA MET A 148 -10.71 -12.18 17.46
C MET A 148 -12.00 -12.80 18.02
N HIS A 149 -12.52 -12.17 19.05
CA HIS A 149 -13.86 -12.44 19.60
C HIS A 149 -14.86 -11.44 19.03
N PHE A 150 -16.02 -11.96 18.60
CA PHE A 150 -17.13 -11.20 18.04
C PHE A 150 -18.41 -11.46 18.84
N SER A 151 -19.31 -10.50 18.87
CA SER A 151 -20.69 -10.74 19.32
C SER A 151 -21.42 -11.65 18.32
N PRO A 152 -22.60 -12.20 18.70
CA PRO A 152 -23.43 -12.96 17.76
C PRO A 152 -23.82 -12.18 16.50
N ASP A 153 -23.92 -10.86 16.58
CA ASP A 153 -24.26 -9.95 15.47
C ASP A 153 -23.04 -9.49 14.68
N GLY A 154 -21.84 -9.97 15.03
CA GLY A 154 -20.59 -9.65 14.34
C GLY A 154 -19.90 -8.38 14.83
N ASP A 155 -20.37 -7.75 15.90
CA ASP A 155 -19.71 -6.58 16.46
C ASP A 155 -18.43 -6.97 17.21
N PHE A 156 -17.46 -6.08 17.18
CA PHE A 156 -16.18 -6.27 17.86
C PHE A 156 -15.63 -4.97 18.42
N GLU A 157 -14.76 -5.13 19.39
CA GLU A 157 -13.90 -4.10 19.93
C GLU A 157 -12.47 -4.64 20.03
N VAL A 158 -11.47 -3.83 19.67
CA VAL A 158 -10.04 -4.12 19.86
C VAL A 158 -9.42 -2.96 20.62
N ILE A 159 -8.82 -3.25 21.75
CA ILE A 159 -8.07 -2.26 22.54
C ILE A 159 -6.60 -2.29 22.14
N LEU A 160 -6.07 -1.13 21.81
CA LEU A 160 -4.66 -0.93 21.57
C LEU A 160 -4.06 -0.26 22.80
N SER A 161 -3.12 -0.92 23.47
CA SER A 161 -2.48 -0.42 24.68
C SER A 161 -1.09 -1.02 24.89
N PRO A 162 -0.20 -0.36 25.70
CA PRO A 162 1.09 -0.94 26.06
C PRO A 162 0.96 -2.21 26.91
N GLU A 163 -0.05 -2.24 27.76
CA GLU A 163 -0.35 -3.33 28.68
C GLU A 163 -1.52 -4.15 28.16
N GLU A 164 -1.43 -5.47 28.33
CA GLU A 164 -2.47 -6.41 27.92
C GLU A 164 -3.75 -6.18 28.71
N VAL A 165 -4.87 -6.27 28.01
CA VAL A 165 -6.22 -6.15 28.58
C VAL A 165 -7.07 -7.35 28.14
N PRO A 166 -8.12 -7.72 28.91
CA PRO A 166 -9.06 -8.78 28.50
C PRO A 166 -9.76 -8.46 27.17
N GLY A 167 -10.04 -9.48 26.38
CA GLY A 167 -10.70 -9.36 25.07
C GLY A 167 -9.72 -9.23 23.91
N ASN A 168 -10.15 -8.60 22.82
CA ASN A 168 -9.29 -8.38 21.67
C ASN A 168 -8.29 -7.26 21.98
N TRP A 169 -7.03 -7.58 21.94
CA TRP A 169 -5.96 -6.64 22.30
C TRP A 169 -4.84 -6.64 21.27
N LEU A 170 -4.31 -5.44 21.00
CA LEU A 170 -3.11 -5.22 20.21
C LEU A 170 -2.12 -4.36 20.98
N ARG A 171 -0.90 -4.83 21.09
CA ARG A 171 0.15 -4.08 21.75
C ARG A 171 0.57 -2.87 20.92
N VAL A 172 0.59 -1.70 21.55
CA VAL A 172 1.22 -0.47 21.05
C VAL A 172 2.26 0.02 22.03
N ASP A 173 3.27 0.72 21.53
CA ASP A 173 4.33 1.33 22.33
C ASP A 173 4.70 2.71 21.74
N ALA A 174 5.66 3.39 22.35
CA ALA A 174 6.13 4.70 21.89
C ALA A 174 6.73 4.67 20.45
N GLY A 175 7.06 3.49 19.93
CA GLY A 175 7.52 3.25 18.56
C GLY A 175 6.40 3.07 17.54
N SER A 176 5.18 2.78 17.98
CA SER A 176 4.03 2.54 17.10
C SER A 176 3.65 3.80 16.32
N ARG A 177 3.38 3.66 15.01
CA ARG A 177 3.14 4.80 14.11
C ARG A 177 1.85 4.70 13.36
N ALA A 178 1.39 3.50 13.03
CA ALA A 178 0.17 3.30 12.27
C ALA A 178 -0.47 1.95 12.57
N VAL A 179 -1.78 1.88 12.35
CA VAL A 179 -2.53 0.63 12.21
C VAL A 179 -2.98 0.51 10.77
N ILE A 180 -2.77 -0.65 10.17
CA ILE A 180 -3.33 -1.00 8.87
C ILE A 180 -4.40 -2.06 9.09
N ALA A 181 -5.64 -1.73 8.73
CA ALA A 181 -6.71 -2.69 8.60
C ALA A 181 -6.68 -3.28 7.19
N ARG A 182 -6.90 -4.58 7.08
CA ARG A 182 -6.99 -5.30 5.81
C ARG A 182 -8.24 -6.13 5.77
N GLN A 183 -9.00 -5.98 4.70
CA GLN A 183 -10.15 -6.80 4.38
C GLN A 183 -9.89 -7.50 3.05
N TYR A 184 -10.00 -8.83 3.03
CA TYR A 184 -9.89 -9.62 1.81
C TYR A 184 -11.26 -10.07 1.35
N PHE A 185 -11.44 -10.11 0.04
CA PHE A 185 -12.66 -10.54 -0.60
C PHE A 185 -12.36 -11.61 -1.64
N LEU A 186 -13.15 -12.68 -1.64
CA LEU A 186 -13.20 -13.64 -2.75
C LEU A 186 -14.23 -13.18 -3.80
N ASP A 187 -15.36 -12.62 -3.38
CA ASP A 187 -16.37 -12.05 -4.26
C ASP A 187 -16.98 -10.78 -3.67
N ARG A 188 -16.46 -9.61 -4.08
CA ARG A 188 -16.95 -8.29 -3.64
C ARG A 188 -18.42 -8.01 -3.93
N ARG A 189 -19.09 -8.82 -4.79
CA ARG A 189 -20.51 -8.65 -5.12
C ARG A 189 -21.42 -9.27 -4.08
N THR A 190 -20.93 -10.20 -3.30
CA THR A 190 -21.71 -10.98 -2.32
C THR A 190 -21.24 -10.80 -0.89
N GLU A 191 -19.99 -10.42 -0.69
CA GLU A 191 -19.40 -10.18 0.64
C GLU A 191 -19.66 -8.75 1.09
N VAL A 192 -20.05 -8.60 2.36
CA VAL A 192 -20.28 -7.31 3.00
C VAL A 192 -18.98 -6.87 3.66
N PRO A 193 -18.44 -5.69 3.33
CA PRO A 193 -17.26 -5.15 3.99
C PRO A 193 -17.45 -5.00 5.49
N ALA A 194 -16.38 -5.19 6.27
CA ALA A 194 -16.36 -4.80 7.66
C ALA A 194 -16.40 -3.27 7.77
N GLU A 195 -17.17 -2.78 8.73
CA GLU A 195 -17.20 -1.37 9.09
C GLU A 195 -16.53 -1.17 10.43
N TYR A 196 -15.61 -0.23 10.51
CA TYR A 196 -14.87 0.03 11.75
C TYR A 196 -14.42 1.49 11.87
N ARG A 197 -14.20 1.87 13.11
CA ARG A 197 -13.69 3.20 13.49
C ARG A 197 -12.56 3.03 14.50
N ILE A 198 -11.76 4.07 14.63
CA ILE A 198 -10.70 4.14 15.65
C ILE A 198 -10.85 5.45 16.42
N GLU A 199 -10.64 5.40 17.73
CA GLU A 199 -10.60 6.57 18.59
C GLU A 199 -9.49 6.45 19.63
N ALA A 200 -9.01 7.59 20.12
CA ALA A 200 -8.11 7.64 21.25
C ALA A 200 -8.90 7.57 22.56
N LEU A 201 -8.43 6.77 23.52
CA LEU A 201 -9.11 6.57 24.82
C LEU A 201 -8.64 7.52 25.92
N ASP A 202 -7.53 8.22 25.72
CA ASP A 202 -6.93 9.10 26.74
C ASP A 202 -7.51 10.54 26.71
N ASP A 203 -8.68 10.73 26.09
CA ASP A 203 -9.37 12.02 25.94
C ASP A 203 -8.42 13.15 25.49
N PRO A 204 -7.84 13.03 24.31
CA PRO A 204 -6.84 13.97 23.84
C PRO A 204 -7.47 15.37 23.67
N PRO A 205 -6.77 16.45 24.08
CA PRO A 205 -7.24 17.80 23.81
C PRO A 205 -7.31 18.06 22.30
N SER A 206 -8.05 19.10 21.92
CA SER A 206 -8.17 19.53 20.53
C SER A 206 -6.80 19.62 19.86
N ASP A 207 -6.76 19.33 18.56
CA ASP A 207 -5.54 19.46 17.77
C ASP A 207 -5.03 20.91 17.81
N PRO A 208 -3.72 21.13 17.95
CA PRO A 208 -3.17 22.48 17.91
C PRO A 208 -3.37 23.07 16.50
N PRO A 209 -3.53 24.41 16.40
CA PRO A 209 -3.54 25.07 15.10
C PRO A 209 -2.32 24.70 14.26
N LEU A 210 -2.48 24.79 12.94
CA LEU A 210 -1.36 24.60 12.02
C LEU A 210 -0.35 25.73 12.23
N ASP A 211 0.88 25.40 12.55
CA ASP A 211 2.00 26.31 12.62
C ASP A 211 3.02 26.07 11.50
N ASP A 212 3.91 27.04 11.28
CA ASP A 212 4.94 27.01 10.26
C ASP A 212 5.84 25.76 10.36
N LEU A 213 6.27 25.44 11.57
CA LEU A 213 7.15 24.29 11.81
C LEU A 213 6.43 22.94 11.64
N GLY A 214 5.17 22.86 12.06
CA GLY A 214 4.34 21.65 11.87
C GLY A 214 4.07 21.38 10.41
N PHE A 215 3.79 22.41 9.60
CA PHE A 215 3.65 22.29 8.16
C PHE A 215 4.98 21.85 7.52
N ALA A 216 6.08 22.50 7.85
CA ALA A 216 7.40 22.14 7.34
C ALA A 216 7.76 20.66 7.60
N ARG A 217 7.50 20.15 8.79
CA ARG A 217 7.71 18.74 9.13
C ARG A 217 6.85 17.81 8.29
N ALA A 218 5.59 18.15 8.07
CA ALA A 218 4.67 17.35 7.25
C ALA A 218 5.17 17.26 5.81
N VAL A 219 5.58 18.38 5.21
CA VAL A 219 6.12 18.46 3.85
C VAL A 219 7.41 17.66 3.72
N ARG A 220 8.37 17.82 4.64
CA ARG A 220 9.63 17.05 4.64
C ARG A 220 9.40 15.55 4.76
N THR A 221 8.44 15.13 5.60
CA THR A 221 8.08 13.71 5.71
C THR A 221 7.50 13.20 4.39
N THR A 222 6.66 13.99 3.73
CA THR A 222 6.12 13.65 2.41
C THR A 222 7.23 13.49 1.37
N ALA A 223 8.17 14.44 1.31
CA ALA A 223 9.34 14.36 0.42
C ALA A 223 10.16 13.10 0.64
N MET A 224 10.47 12.78 1.91
CA MET A 224 11.19 11.57 2.28
C MET A 224 10.47 10.29 1.80
N PHE A 225 9.15 10.22 1.92
CA PHE A 225 8.38 9.06 1.46
C PHE A 225 8.38 8.94 -0.06
N VAL A 226 8.26 10.04 -0.80
CA VAL A 226 8.35 10.04 -2.28
C VAL A 226 9.69 9.48 -2.72
N GLN A 227 10.79 9.98 -2.17
CA GLN A 227 12.14 9.51 -2.49
C GLN A 227 12.32 8.02 -2.16
N ALA A 228 11.90 7.60 -0.96
CA ALA A 228 12.05 6.22 -0.52
C ALA A 228 11.21 5.25 -1.37
N ALA A 229 9.97 5.59 -1.67
CA ALA A 229 9.06 4.75 -2.47
C ALA A 229 9.56 4.59 -3.91
N THR A 230 10.01 5.68 -4.56
CA THR A 230 10.56 5.65 -5.92
C THR A 230 11.83 4.80 -5.97
N SER A 231 12.76 5.02 -5.04
CA SER A 231 13.99 4.22 -4.94
C SER A 231 13.72 2.74 -4.73
N LEU A 232 12.77 2.40 -3.85
CA LEU A 232 12.39 1.02 -3.55
C LEU A 232 11.79 0.31 -4.77
N ALA A 233 10.93 1.00 -5.53
CA ALA A 233 10.33 0.46 -6.74
C ALA A 233 11.41 0.07 -7.77
N VAL A 234 12.37 0.96 -8.02
CA VAL A 234 13.48 0.69 -8.96
C VAL A 234 14.37 -0.47 -8.49
N GLN A 235 14.73 -0.48 -7.20
CA GLN A 235 15.60 -1.54 -6.64
C GLN A 235 14.97 -2.94 -6.74
N ARG A 236 13.67 -3.06 -6.48
CA ARG A 236 12.98 -4.36 -6.53
C ARG A 236 12.92 -4.95 -7.92
N VAL A 237 12.72 -4.13 -8.94
CA VAL A 237 12.74 -4.58 -10.34
C VAL A 237 14.11 -5.14 -10.71
N GLY A 238 15.19 -4.45 -10.35
CA GLY A 238 16.56 -4.84 -10.74
C GLY A 238 16.91 -6.28 -10.37
N ALA A 239 16.52 -6.72 -9.17
CA ALA A 239 16.85 -8.06 -8.68
C ALA A 239 16.14 -9.19 -9.45
N LEU A 240 14.88 -9.01 -9.85
CA LEU A 240 14.08 -10.07 -10.50
C LEU A 240 14.10 -10.01 -12.02
N ARG A 241 14.38 -8.83 -12.59
CA ARG A 241 14.49 -8.65 -14.05
C ARG A 241 15.66 -9.43 -14.66
N ALA A 242 16.67 -9.75 -13.86
CA ALA A 242 17.83 -10.56 -14.30
C ALA A 242 17.44 -12.04 -14.55
N THR A 243 16.39 -12.55 -13.89
CA THR A 243 15.92 -13.91 -14.02
C THR A 243 14.40 -13.91 -14.27
N PRO A 244 13.95 -13.43 -15.45
CA PRO A 244 12.52 -13.32 -15.74
C PRO A 244 11.85 -14.69 -15.84
N ASN A 245 10.53 -14.68 -15.75
CA ASN A 245 9.67 -15.84 -15.90
C ASN A 245 9.96 -16.96 -14.88
N ARG A 246 10.28 -16.57 -13.64
CA ARG A 246 10.51 -17.49 -12.53
C ARG A 246 9.95 -16.91 -11.23
N PHE A 247 9.18 -17.71 -10.50
CA PHE A 247 8.72 -17.32 -9.17
C PHE A 247 9.83 -17.43 -8.12
N VAL A 248 9.88 -16.42 -7.26
CA VAL A 248 10.68 -16.43 -6.04
C VAL A 248 9.78 -16.09 -4.84
N ARG A 249 10.07 -16.69 -3.70
CA ARG A 249 9.48 -16.22 -2.45
C ARG A 249 10.06 -14.84 -2.15
N THR A 250 9.20 -13.87 -1.95
CA THR A 250 9.65 -12.57 -1.51
C THR A 250 9.93 -12.66 -0.01
N GLY A 251 11.15 -12.30 0.37
CA GLY A 251 11.74 -12.56 1.68
C GLY A 251 10.86 -12.14 2.86
N GLU A 252 11.14 -12.74 4.00
CA GLU A 252 10.39 -12.60 5.25
C GLU A 252 10.34 -11.17 5.81
N HIS A 253 11.15 -10.27 5.30
CA HIS A 253 11.34 -8.91 5.80
C HIS A 253 11.07 -7.88 4.70
N GLY A 254 9.85 -7.32 4.69
CA GLY A 254 9.49 -6.21 3.81
C GLY A 254 8.59 -5.20 4.53
N PRO A 255 8.68 -3.90 4.21
CA PRO A 255 7.75 -2.92 4.75
C PRO A 255 6.31 -3.29 4.34
N TYR A 256 5.36 -3.11 5.25
CA TYR A 256 3.92 -3.38 5.04
C TYR A 256 3.52 -4.85 4.77
N ARG A 257 4.38 -5.81 5.03
CA ARG A 257 4.03 -7.23 4.95
C ARG A 257 2.93 -7.55 5.99
N ALA A 258 1.97 -8.41 5.60
CA ALA A 258 1.05 -9.04 6.54
C ALA A 258 1.61 -10.41 6.96
N PRO A 259 1.67 -10.74 8.26
CA PRO A 259 2.28 -11.99 8.74
C PRO A 259 1.57 -13.24 8.24
N ASP A 260 0.24 -13.16 8.05
CA ASP A 260 -0.60 -14.29 7.66
C ASP A 260 -0.51 -14.63 6.16
N ASN A 261 0.34 -13.91 5.41
CA ASN A 261 0.51 -14.12 3.97
C ASN A 261 1.89 -14.66 3.61
N ASP A 262 1.90 -15.64 2.71
CA ASP A 262 3.03 -15.95 1.87
C ASP A 262 2.94 -15.21 0.54
N TYR A 263 4.06 -14.62 0.13
CA TYR A 263 4.16 -13.83 -1.08
C TYR A 263 5.16 -14.46 -2.05
N LEU A 264 4.74 -14.59 -3.31
CA LEU A 264 5.61 -14.97 -4.40
C LEU A 264 5.54 -13.91 -5.49
N ALA A 265 6.67 -13.62 -6.09
CA ALA A 265 6.76 -12.68 -7.19
C ALA A 265 7.51 -13.31 -8.36
N CYS A 266 7.06 -12.99 -9.55
CA CYS A 266 7.72 -13.30 -10.80
C CYS A 266 7.78 -12.02 -11.64
N TRP A 267 8.93 -11.70 -12.19
CA TRP A 267 9.03 -10.71 -13.26
C TRP A 267 8.78 -11.41 -14.57
N TYR A 268 7.62 -11.18 -15.22
CA TYR A 268 7.40 -11.72 -16.54
C TYR A 268 8.03 -10.82 -17.61
N ARG A 269 8.52 -11.46 -18.69
CA ARG A 269 8.93 -10.79 -19.92
C ARG A 269 8.52 -11.66 -21.10
N LEU A 270 7.69 -11.10 -21.98
CA LEU A 270 7.02 -11.83 -23.06
C LEU A 270 7.15 -11.04 -24.36
N GLY A 271 7.38 -11.79 -25.47
CA GLY A 271 7.21 -11.29 -26.83
C GLY A 271 5.73 -11.24 -27.22
N GLU A 272 5.45 -10.69 -28.42
CA GLU A 272 4.08 -10.51 -28.93
C GLU A 272 3.27 -11.82 -28.98
N ASP A 273 3.90 -12.92 -29.41
CA ASP A 273 3.28 -14.23 -29.55
C ASP A 273 3.60 -15.16 -28.36
N GLU A 274 4.08 -14.62 -27.25
CA GLU A 274 4.44 -15.42 -26.10
C GLU A 274 3.42 -15.27 -24.95
N ALA A 275 3.31 -16.32 -24.17
CA ALA A 275 2.54 -16.34 -22.93
C ALA A 275 3.33 -16.99 -21.82
N LEU A 276 3.02 -16.63 -20.57
CA LEU A 276 3.47 -17.33 -19.39
C LEU A 276 2.36 -18.26 -18.93
N LEU A 277 2.61 -19.56 -18.98
CA LEU A 277 1.73 -20.57 -18.41
C LEU A 277 2.14 -20.83 -16.98
N ILE A 278 1.23 -20.59 -16.04
CA ILE A 278 1.41 -20.83 -14.61
C ILE A 278 0.53 -22.00 -14.22
N ASP A 279 1.12 -23.06 -13.70
CA ASP A 279 0.44 -24.28 -13.30
C ASP A 279 0.62 -24.48 -11.80
N VAL A 280 -0.48 -24.58 -11.06
CA VAL A 280 -0.47 -24.71 -9.62
C VAL A 280 -1.64 -25.54 -9.11
N ARG A 281 -1.39 -26.35 -8.09
CA ARG A 281 -2.44 -26.90 -7.24
C ARG A 281 -2.49 -26.00 -5.99
N PRO A 282 -3.53 -25.17 -5.83
CA PRO A 282 -3.65 -24.33 -4.65
C PRO A 282 -3.59 -25.19 -3.36
N PRO A 283 -2.84 -24.77 -2.35
CA PRO A 283 -2.85 -25.41 -1.04
C PRO A 283 -4.18 -25.18 -0.32
N ASP A 284 -4.44 -25.91 0.74
CA ASP A 284 -5.51 -25.51 1.66
C ASP A 284 -5.14 -24.18 2.31
N CYS A 285 -5.97 -23.17 2.10
CA CYS A 285 -5.75 -21.79 2.54
C CYS A 285 -7.06 -21.02 2.56
N ARG A 286 -7.10 -19.97 3.36
CA ARG A 286 -8.31 -19.15 3.48
C ARG A 286 -8.60 -18.30 2.23
N TYR A 287 -7.55 -17.82 1.60
CA TYR A 287 -7.59 -17.06 0.35
C TYR A 287 -6.31 -17.29 -0.43
N TRP A 288 -6.45 -17.33 -1.74
CA TRP A 288 -5.33 -17.16 -2.65
C TRP A 288 -5.72 -16.26 -3.81
N GLY A 289 -4.73 -15.53 -4.32
CA GLY A 289 -4.90 -14.69 -5.49
C GLY A 289 -3.62 -14.54 -6.29
N VAL A 290 -3.80 -14.34 -7.60
CA VAL A 290 -2.76 -13.98 -8.54
C VAL A 290 -3.18 -12.72 -9.28
N HIS A 291 -2.28 -11.77 -9.43
CA HIS A 291 -2.56 -10.56 -10.21
C HIS A 291 -1.30 -10.01 -10.85
N LEU A 292 -1.52 -9.17 -11.86
CA LEU A 292 -0.47 -8.46 -12.55
C LEU A 292 -0.30 -7.07 -11.98
N ALA A 293 0.94 -6.61 -11.95
CA ALA A 293 1.27 -5.24 -11.60
C ALA A 293 2.32 -4.68 -12.57
N ASN A 294 2.30 -3.36 -12.74
CA ASN A 294 3.27 -2.66 -13.57
C ASN A 294 4.66 -2.60 -12.89
N ARG A 295 5.63 -2.05 -13.58
CA ARG A 295 7.00 -1.87 -13.09
C ARG A 295 7.08 -1.26 -11.68
N TRP A 296 6.17 -0.36 -11.35
CA TRP A 296 6.16 0.40 -10.10
C TRP A 296 5.43 -0.31 -8.95
N GLY A 297 5.02 -1.56 -9.17
CA GLY A 297 4.30 -2.35 -8.17
C GLY A 297 2.87 -1.86 -7.92
N GLN A 298 2.24 -1.33 -8.95
CA GLN A 298 0.83 -0.94 -8.94
C GLN A 298 0.03 -2.02 -9.67
N SER A 299 -1.03 -2.56 -9.06
CA SER A 299 -1.90 -3.52 -9.73
C SER A 299 -2.44 -2.93 -11.03
N LEU A 300 -2.46 -3.72 -12.12
CA LEU A 300 -3.04 -3.28 -13.39
C LEU A 300 -4.55 -3.01 -13.23
N ASP A 301 -5.18 -2.36 -14.23
CA ASP A 301 -6.60 -1.99 -14.12
C ASP A 301 -7.50 -3.23 -14.11
N HIS A 302 -7.83 -3.69 -12.92
CA HIS A 302 -8.72 -4.82 -12.68
C HIS A 302 -10.21 -4.48 -12.76
N ARG A 303 -10.58 -3.21 -12.94
CA ARG A 303 -11.97 -2.75 -13.06
C ARG A 303 -12.53 -3.04 -14.44
N THR A 304 -11.69 -2.93 -15.47
CA THR A 304 -12.09 -3.03 -16.87
C THR A 304 -11.41 -4.17 -17.60
N ARG A 305 -10.37 -4.77 -17.02
CA ARG A 305 -9.56 -5.84 -17.59
C ARG A 305 -9.43 -7.01 -16.62
N ARG A 306 -9.24 -8.21 -17.16
CA ARG A 306 -8.94 -9.39 -16.36
C ARG A 306 -7.44 -9.43 -16.04
N THR A 307 -7.03 -8.72 -14.99
CA THR A 307 -5.63 -8.65 -14.55
C THR A 307 -5.39 -9.35 -13.22
N ALA A 308 -6.44 -9.94 -12.64
CA ALA A 308 -6.40 -10.66 -11.37
C ALA A 308 -7.35 -11.86 -11.39
N LEU A 309 -6.99 -12.90 -10.65
CA LEU A 309 -7.80 -14.08 -10.34
C LEU A 309 -7.58 -14.46 -8.88
N ASN A 310 -8.60 -15.06 -8.29
CA ASN A 310 -8.54 -15.63 -6.95
C ASN A 310 -9.24 -16.99 -6.89
N GLY A 311 -9.30 -17.60 -5.72
CA GLY A 311 -9.90 -18.92 -5.52
C GLY A 311 -11.38 -19.02 -5.91
N ARG A 312 -12.10 -17.90 -6.01
CA ARG A 312 -13.50 -17.86 -6.45
C ARG A 312 -13.65 -17.62 -7.94
N THR A 313 -12.76 -16.84 -8.54
CA THR A 313 -12.87 -16.39 -9.93
C THR A 313 -12.07 -17.27 -10.91
N ALA A 314 -11.12 -18.05 -10.42
CA ALA A 314 -10.39 -19.02 -11.21
C ALA A 314 -11.23 -20.29 -11.47
N THR A 315 -11.05 -20.87 -12.66
CA THR A 315 -11.68 -22.13 -13.05
C THR A 315 -10.66 -23.27 -12.88
N PRO A 316 -10.83 -24.17 -11.91
CA PRO A 316 -9.94 -25.31 -11.74
C PRO A 316 -10.17 -26.38 -12.81
N GLU A 317 -9.16 -27.19 -13.08
CA GLU A 317 -9.25 -28.42 -13.86
C GLU A 317 -9.89 -29.56 -13.02
N ALA A 318 -10.21 -30.67 -13.70
CA ALA A 318 -10.87 -31.82 -13.07
C ALA A 318 -10.07 -32.42 -11.89
N ASP A 319 -8.74 -32.27 -11.90
CA ASP A 319 -7.85 -32.73 -10.84
C ASP A 319 -7.59 -31.67 -9.74
N GLY A 320 -8.25 -30.50 -9.83
CA GLY A 320 -8.10 -29.40 -8.89
C GLY A 320 -6.90 -28.49 -9.15
N ARG A 321 -6.14 -28.69 -10.21
CA ARG A 321 -5.09 -27.76 -10.64
C ARG A 321 -5.70 -26.51 -11.29
N VAL A 322 -4.99 -25.41 -11.19
CA VAL A 322 -5.34 -24.16 -11.85
C VAL A 322 -4.22 -23.79 -12.81
N ARG A 323 -4.57 -23.62 -14.09
CA ARG A 323 -3.66 -23.10 -15.10
C ARG A 323 -4.03 -21.69 -15.45
N VAL A 324 -3.11 -20.76 -15.20
CA VAL A 324 -3.26 -19.35 -15.52
C VAL A 324 -2.38 -19.01 -16.71
N VAL A 325 -2.94 -18.29 -17.69
CA VAL A 325 -2.22 -17.84 -18.87
C VAL A 325 -2.06 -16.33 -18.82
N VAL A 326 -0.83 -15.83 -18.78
CA VAL A 326 -0.52 -14.39 -18.84
C VAL A 326 -0.07 -14.05 -20.24
N SER A 327 -0.77 -13.17 -20.92
CA SER A 327 -0.42 -12.76 -22.30
C SER A 327 -1.09 -11.44 -22.69
N GLY A 328 -0.56 -10.78 -23.73
CA GLY A 328 -1.14 -9.56 -24.29
C GLY A 328 -2.36 -9.83 -25.18
N THR A 329 -2.52 -11.06 -25.66
CA THR A 329 -3.64 -11.50 -26.51
C THR A 329 -4.41 -12.60 -25.81
N ASP A 330 -5.75 -12.53 -25.85
CA ASP A 330 -6.62 -13.54 -25.24
C ASP A 330 -6.47 -14.89 -25.97
N PRO A 331 -5.95 -15.94 -25.30
CA PRO A 331 -5.80 -17.27 -25.87
C PRO A 331 -7.09 -18.10 -25.78
N ALA A 332 -8.23 -17.48 -25.46
CA ALA A 332 -9.49 -18.13 -25.12
C ALA A 332 -9.39 -19.07 -23.91
N SER A 333 -8.57 -18.72 -22.93
CA SER A 333 -8.43 -19.46 -21.66
C SER A 333 -9.37 -18.90 -20.59
N PRO A 334 -10.07 -19.74 -19.82
CA PRO A 334 -10.91 -19.28 -18.72
C PRO A 334 -10.12 -18.52 -17.64
N ASN A 335 -8.83 -18.83 -17.50
CA ASN A 335 -7.93 -18.22 -16.53
C ASN A 335 -6.87 -17.33 -17.21
N TRP A 336 -7.25 -16.60 -18.24
CA TRP A 336 -6.37 -15.63 -18.86
C TRP A 336 -6.22 -14.37 -18.01
N LEU A 337 -4.98 -13.87 -17.88
CA LEU A 337 -4.64 -12.56 -17.34
C LEU A 337 -4.08 -11.67 -18.44
N ASP A 338 -4.76 -10.55 -18.66
CA ASP A 338 -4.39 -9.54 -19.65
C ASP A 338 -3.23 -8.69 -19.17
N THR A 339 -2.11 -8.67 -19.90
CA THR A 339 -0.97 -7.81 -19.57
C THR A 339 -1.25 -6.31 -19.75
N ALA A 340 -2.42 -5.95 -20.29
CA ALA A 340 -2.82 -4.58 -20.56
C ALA A 340 -1.79 -3.78 -21.38
N GLY A 341 -1.11 -4.45 -22.32
CA GLY A 341 -0.10 -3.85 -23.18
C GLY A 341 1.32 -3.76 -22.59
N HIS A 342 1.56 -4.33 -21.39
CA HIS A 342 2.89 -4.40 -20.82
C HIS A 342 3.62 -5.66 -21.30
N PRO A 343 4.75 -5.54 -22.00
CA PRO A 343 5.55 -6.71 -22.40
C PRO A 343 6.31 -7.33 -21.24
N GLU A 344 6.51 -6.59 -20.16
CA GLU A 344 7.13 -7.05 -18.93
C GLU A 344 6.45 -6.39 -17.71
N GLY A 345 6.47 -7.09 -16.58
CA GLY A 345 5.86 -6.61 -15.34
C GLY A 345 5.87 -7.68 -14.24
N TRP A 346 5.07 -7.47 -13.23
CA TRP A 346 4.99 -8.38 -12.10
C TRP A 346 3.81 -9.34 -12.24
N VAL A 347 4.05 -10.62 -11.91
CA VAL A 347 3.02 -11.57 -11.48
C VAL A 347 3.20 -11.76 -9.98
N LEU A 348 2.16 -11.49 -9.22
CA LEU A 348 2.18 -11.59 -7.76
C LEU A 348 1.19 -12.67 -7.31
N PHE A 349 1.68 -13.64 -6.56
CA PHE A 349 0.88 -14.68 -5.93
C PHE A 349 0.85 -14.47 -4.42
N ARG A 350 -0.31 -14.72 -3.81
CA ARG A 350 -0.50 -14.69 -2.36
C ARG A 350 -1.24 -15.91 -1.88
N TRP A 351 -0.74 -16.50 -0.78
CA TRP A 351 -1.40 -17.53 0.00
C TRP A 351 -1.67 -16.94 1.38
N LEU A 352 -2.93 -16.83 1.75
CA LEU A 352 -3.36 -16.32 3.07
C LEU A 352 -3.72 -17.49 3.96
N LEU A 353 -3.03 -17.62 5.11
CA LEU A 353 -3.24 -18.71 6.07
C LEU A 353 -3.15 -20.08 5.39
N ALA A 354 -2.13 -20.28 4.58
CA ALA A 354 -1.88 -21.56 3.94
C ALA A 354 -1.08 -22.48 4.87
N ASP A 355 -1.48 -23.75 4.95
CA ASP A 355 -0.77 -24.74 5.75
C ASP A 355 0.61 -25.04 5.16
N GLU A 356 0.66 -25.29 3.85
CA GLU A 356 1.90 -25.54 3.09
C GLU A 356 1.95 -24.69 1.81
N PRO A 357 2.50 -23.48 1.88
CA PRO A 357 2.59 -22.60 0.70
C PRO A 357 3.41 -23.26 -0.41
N VAL A 358 2.85 -23.29 -1.62
CA VAL A 358 3.49 -23.87 -2.80
C VAL A 358 4.05 -22.80 -3.72
N VAL A 359 5.11 -23.14 -4.47
CA VAL A 359 5.63 -22.30 -5.55
C VAL A 359 5.03 -22.82 -6.86
N PRO A 360 4.27 -21.99 -7.62
CA PRO A 360 3.71 -22.38 -8.89
C PRO A 360 4.80 -22.77 -9.89
N HIS A 361 4.54 -23.80 -10.69
CA HIS A 361 5.35 -24.08 -11.88
C HIS A 361 5.05 -23.04 -12.94
N VAL A 362 6.08 -22.60 -13.68
CA VAL A 362 5.92 -21.57 -14.70
C VAL A 362 6.72 -21.94 -15.93
N GLU A 363 6.09 -21.78 -17.09
CA GLU A 363 6.69 -22.05 -18.40
C GLU A 363 6.34 -20.93 -19.37
N ARG A 364 7.29 -20.51 -20.20
CA ARG A 364 7.05 -19.61 -21.32
C ARG A 364 6.70 -20.44 -22.56
N ILE A 365 5.55 -20.16 -23.15
CA ILE A 365 5.01 -20.85 -24.32
C ILE A 365 4.77 -19.86 -25.45
N THR A 366 4.76 -20.38 -26.70
CA THR A 366 4.34 -19.60 -27.87
C THR A 366 2.86 -19.83 -28.13
N LEU A 367 2.09 -18.76 -28.26
CA LEU A 367 0.69 -18.82 -28.67
C LEU A 367 0.65 -19.06 -30.18
N THR A 368 0.13 -20.20 -30.60
CA THR A 368 -0.12 -20.45 -32.00
C THR A 368 -1.27 -19.53 -32.44
N SER A 369 -1.00 -18.57 -33.31
CA SER A 369 -2.05 -17.74 -33.91
C SER A 369 -3.08 -18.66 -34.57
N ARG A 370 -4.32 -18.64 -34.09
CA ARG A 370 -5.43 -19.12 -34.94
C ARG A 370 -5.50 -18.13 -36.10
N ARG A 371 -4.88 -18.49 -37.24
CA ARG A 371 -5.21 -17.84 -38.50
C ARG A 371 -6.73 -18.00 -38.66
N THR A 372 -7.44 -16.91 -38.52
CA THR A 372 -8.78 -16.80 -39.08
C THR A 372 -8.57 -16.90 -40.59
N ASP A 373 -8.67 -18.10 -41.14
CA ASP A 373 -8.95 -18.27 -42.57
C ASP A 373 -10.35 -17.68 -42.78
N SER A 374 -10.38 -16.37 -43.05
CA SER A 374 -11.50 -15.74 -43.71
C SER A 374 -11.48 -16.30 -45.16
N ALA A 375 -12.19 -17.40 -45.34
CA ALA A 375 -12.58 -17.84 -46.64
C ALA A 375 -13.45 -16.78 -47.29
N GLU A 376 -13.09 -16.45 -48.52
CA GLU A 376 -13.76 -15.59 -49.48
C GLU A 376 -15.26 -15.87 -49.63
#